data_782b9d091d840e405aade77caa1ad17d
#
_entry.id   782b9d091d840e405aade77caa1ad17d
#
_cell.length_a   1.000
_cell.length_b   1.000
_cell.length_c   1.000
_cell.angle_alpha   90.00
_cell.angle_beta   90.00
_cell.angle_gamma   90.00
#
_symmetry.space_group_name_H-M   'P 1'
#
loop_
_entity.id
_entity.type
_entity.pdbx_description
1 polymer ?
#
loop_
_entity_poly.entity_id
_entity_poly.type
_entity_poly.pdbx_seq_one_letter_code
_entity_poly.pdbx_strand_id
1 'polypeptide(L)'
;MAELDERISLIKVDYVLQHYDINAMFKDSICKSKSDLKSSYTRMKNYLLYKLQGNTLAKYVHSNGSTSGRLYCNESLQCLNANVRNFLIDNSVDIDMVNCHPVILKNLCNDNNVPCANLSAYCNDRNNFLSTIQMEYNETRAEAKQRVLKLFYDDKPKQENNKCKLLKFLSNELRTIQAEFITYNEYAFLVSRAKKQNFLGSFLAHLLQHHENILLQYMITWAENNGYGVQSLFFDGMLVYGNMPDQHLEEMMKYIFSQTRWDIKLSFKPITTTLALPENYKLMVRDDYETTKNQFELFNAKVDCEFVTFNPDTGNTIYNKANFLIRHEEIKYYDSDTNKFKQFLPEWFQDWDKRVYSRFDVYPKEDLCPPGVYNLWKPFDSVTHQYDDDSEELCKKGLAYFKNHLYLVSGENESIFNFIELWLSQAIQFPEHKSVEIILYGQEGCGKGLLMQFLQTIFGREKVWDCVDPQNQIFGRFNNLMEKAFIVCLNEANKSNYFNNNDKKKALITEPTITIDTKGMSSHTISSYHRFISCTNNCDSTVPSERRNCFVEMSNKMVDNTEYFKNGFMYANDKNVSKAIYDYYMQLPTKKKINKEDIPKSEYHAEVMEANKNPMLLWLYDYCQSETNSHF
;
A
#
# COMPACT_ATOMS: atom_id res chain seq x y z
N MET A 1 10.32 -10.90 -14.32
CA MET A 1 9.01 -11.36 -13.77
C MET A 1 8.46 -10.21 -12.96
N ALA A 2 7.20 -9.87 -13.13
CA ALA A 2 6.52 -8.87 -12.29
C ALA A 2 5.32 -9.54 -11.60
N GLU A 3 5.13 -9.29 -10.32
CA GLU A 3 3.93 -9.67 -9.57
C GLU A 3 3.18 -8.38 -9.24
N LEU A 4 1.92 -8.30 -9.66
CA LEU A 4 1.09 -7.12 -9.49
C LEU A 4 -0.19 -7.50 -8.72
N ASP A 5 -0.66 -6.58 -7.89
CA ASP A 5 -1.89 -6.73 -7.12
C ASP A 5 -3.07 -6.15 -7.91
N GLU A 6 -3.81 -7.01 -8.61
CA GLU A 6 -4.99 -6.64 -9.40
C GLU A 6 -6.26 -6.72 -8.55
N ARG A 7 -6.65 -5.62 -7.91
CA ARG A 7 -7.93 -5.50 -7.18
C ARG A 7 -9.04 -5.10 -8.13
N ILE A 8 -10.15 -5.79 -8.06
CA ILE A 8 -11.36 -5.51 -8.85
C ILE A 8 -12.62 -5.73 -8.00
N SER A 9 -13.72 -5.08 -8.39
CA SER A 9 -14.99 -5.17 -7.67
C SER A 9 -15.63 -6.55 -7.83
N LEU A 10 -15.76 -7.30 -6.74
CA LEU A 10 -16.35 -8.65 -6.75
C LEU A 10 -17.82 -8.65 -7.19
N ILE A 11 -18.59 -7.61 -6.90
CA ILE A 11 -19.98 -7.48 -7.37
C ILE A 11 -20.04 -7.34 -8.89
N LYS A 12 -19.08 -6.62 -9.49
CA LYS A 12 -18.97 -6.51 -10.95
C LYS A 12 -18.49 -7.82 -11.58
N VAL A 13 -17.59 -8.54 -10.91
CA VAL A 13 -17.16 -9.89 -11.32
C VAL A 13 -18.34 -10.84 -11.39
N ASP A 14 -19.15 -10.88 -10.35
CA ASP A 14 -20.37 -11.71 -10.30
C ASP A 14 -21.36 -11.32 -11.40
N TYR A 15 -21.61 -10.02 -11.58
CA TYR A 15 -22.48 -9.54 -12.64
C TYR A 15 -22.04 -10.01 -14.04
N VAL A 16 -20.73 -9.94 -14.34
CA VAL A 16 -20.20 -10.42 -15.62
C VAL A 16 -20.37 -11.92 -15.78
N LEU A 17 -20.09 -12.71 -14.74
CA LEU A 17 -20.25 -14.16 -14.80
C LEU A 17 -21.68 -14.61 -15.08
N GLN A 18 -22.68 -13.85 -14.59
CA GLN A 18 -24.10 -14.20 -14.73
C GLN A 18 -24.73 -13.64 -16.01
N HIS A 19 -24.30 -12.47 -16.48
CA HIS A 19 -25.00 -11.71 -17.52
C HIS A 19 -24.19 -11.52 -18.83
N TYR A 20 -22.88 -11.84 -18.84
CA TYR A 20 -22.04 -11.70 -20.01
C TYR A 20 -21.69 -13.05 -20.60
N ASP A 21 -22.47 -13.48 -21.58
CA ASP A 21 -22.30 -14.77 -22.26
C ASP A 21 -21.36 -14.70 -23.47
N ILE A 22 -21.16 -15.86 -24.13
CA ILE A 22 -20.35 -15.95 -25.34
C ILE A 22 -20.92 -15.13 -26.52
N ASN A 23 -22.25 -14.91 -26.55
CA ASN A 23 -22.89 -14.13 -27.61
C ASN A 23 -22.64 -12.63 -27.42
N ALA A 24 -22.63 -12.16 -26.16
CA ALA A 24 -22.21 -10.80 -25.82
C ALA A 24 -20.75 -10.58 -26.20
N MET A 25 -19.87 -11.55 -25.87
CA MET A 25 -18.46 -11.49 -26.27
C MET A 25 -18.28 -11.50 -27.79
N PHE A 26 -19.13 -12.20 -28.54
CA PHE A 26 -19.11 -12.21 -30.00
C PHE A 26 -19.43 -10.84 -30.57
N LYS A 27 -20.41 -10.13 -30.03
CA LYS A 27 -20.77 -8.76 -30.45
C LYS A 27 -19.63 -7.77 -30.19
N ASP A 28 -18.93 -7.93 -29.07
CA ASP A 28 -17.82 -7.05 -28.68
C ASP A 28 -16.50 -7.36 -29.42
N SER A 29 -16.41 -8.52 -30.08
CA SER A 29 -15.17 -9.00 -30.70
C SER A 29 -15.24 -8.87 -32.23
N ILE A 30 -14.50 -7.92 -32.79
CA ILE A 30 -14.35 -7.79 -34.23
C ILE A 30 -13.38 -8.87 -34.72
N CYS A 31 -13.86 -9.79 -35.59
CA CYS A 31 -13.05 -10.72 -36.39
C CYS A 31 -12.26 -11.81 -35.63
N LYS A 32 -12.92 -12.59 -34.77
CA LYS A 32 -12.32 -13.84 -34.27
C LYS A 32 -13.05 -15.07 -34.78
N SER A 33 -12.33 -16.18 -35.01
CA SER A 33 -12.97 -17.47 -35.29
C SER A 33 -13.80 -17.94 -34.10
N LYS A 34 -14.83 -18.78 -34.33
CA LYS A 34 -15.63 -19.35 -33.23
C LYS A 34 -14.80 -20.11 -32.19
N SER A 35 -13.72 -20.79 -32.62
CA SER A 35 -12.80 -21.48 -31.71
C SER A 35 -12.01 -20.53 -30.83
N ASP A 36 -11.53 -19.41 -31.37
CA ASP A 36 -10.77 -18.40 -30.63
C ASP A 36 -11.65 -17.69 -29.59
N LEU A 37 -12.92 -17.45 -29.94
CA LEU A 37 -13.90 -16.86 -29.02
C LEU A 37 -14.21 -17.78 -27.85
N LYS A 38 -14.43 -19.10 -28.12
CA LYS A 38 -14.65 -20.07 -27.06
C LYS A 38 -13.47 -20.15 -26.08
N SER A 39 -12.25 -20.16 -26.61
CA SER A 39 -11.03 -20.15 -25.81
C SER A 39 -10.89 -18.86 -24.99
N SER A 40 -11.20 -17.71 -25.60
CA SER A 40 -11.17 -16.40 -24.91
C SER A 40 -12.23 -16.32 -23.81
N TYR A 41 -13.44 -16.82 -24.07
CA TYR A 41 -14.53 -16.87 -23.07
C TYR A 41 -14.17 -17.77 -21.89
N THR A 42 -13.59 -18.95 -22.15
CA THR A 42 -13.15 -19.86 -21.10
C THR A 42 -12.07 -19.21 -20.23
N ARG A 43 -11.07 -18.55 -20.84
CA ARG A 43 -10.03 -17.83 -20.09
C ARG A 43 -10.61 -16.70 -19.23
N MET A 44 -11.53 -15.91 -19.78
CA MET A 44 -12.25 -14.87 -19.02
C MET A 44 -12.96 -15.48 -17.82
N LYS A 45 -13.74 -16.54 -18.02
CA LYS A 45 -14.50 -17.19 -16.95
C LYS A 45 -13.57 -17.74 -15.86
N ASN A 46 -12.47 -18.39 -16.22
CA ASN A 46 -11.50 -18.89 -15.27
C ASN A 46 -10.85 -17.76 -14.47
N TYR A 47 -10.49 -16.65 -15.12
CA TYR A 47 -9.96 -15.47 -14.43
C TYR A 47 -10.97 -14.89 -13.43
N LEU A 48 -12.23 -14.73 -13.83
CA LEU A 48 -13.27 -14.19 -12.95
C LEU A 48 -13.53 -15.10 -11.75
N LEU A 49 -13.55 -16.42 -11.96
CA LEU A 49 -13.64 -17.40 -10.86
C LEU A 49 -12.42 -17.34 -9.94
N TYR A 50 -11.22 -17.20 -10.50
CA TYR A 50 -9.99 -17.01 -9.73
C TYR A 50 -10.06 -15.77 -8.84
N LYS A 51 -10.61 -14.67 -9.35
CA LYS A 51 -10.81 -13.43 -8.56
C LYS A 51 -11.87 -13.59 -7.48
N LEU A 52 -12.95 -14.31 -7.72
CA LEU A 52 -13.95 -14.61 -6.70
C LEU A 52 -13.39 -15.43 -5.53
N GLN A 53 -12.35 -16.21 -5.76
CA GLN A 53 -11.63 -16.95 -4.72
C GLN A 53 -10.70 -16.05 -3.88
N GLY A 54 -10.75 -14.74 -4.04
CA GLY A 54 -9.94 -13.78 -3.29
C GLY A 54 -8.51 -13.61 -3.79
N ASN A 55 -8.15 -14.22 -4.91
CA ASN A 55 -6.81 -14.07 -5.48
C ASN A 55 -6.65 -12.71 -6.15
N THR A 56 -5.73 -11.89 -5.68
CA THR A 56 -5.45 -10.57 -6.26
C THR A 56 -4.15 -10.54 -7.07
N LEU A 57 -3.20 -11.42 -6.81
CA LEU A 57 -1.88 -11.41 -7.45
C LEU A 57 -1.93 -11.91 -8.89
N ALA A 58 -1.34 -11.12 -9.80
CA ALA A 58 -1.11 -11.47 -11.20
C ALA A 58 0.39 -11.59 -11.47
N LYS A 59 0.83 -12.78 -11.92
CA LYS A 59 2.25 -13.08 -12.20
C LYS A 59 2.54 -12.97 -13.69
N TYR A 60 3.28 -11.93 -14.05
CA TYR A 60 3.69 -11.66 -15.43
C TYR A 60 5.02 -12.30 -15.77
N VAL A 61 5.03 -13.09 -16.82
CA VAL A 61 6.21 -13.82 -17.30
C VAL A 61 6.43 -13.63 -18.80
N HIS A 62 7.65 -13.77 -19.26
CA HIS A 62 7.93 -13.82 -20.68
C HIS A 62 7.46 -15.16 -21.29
N SER A 63 7.03 -15.15 -22.55
CA SER A 63 6.57 -16.36 -23.21
C SER A 63 7.70 -17.42 -23.34
N ASN A 64 7.34 -18.70 -23.18
CA ASN A 64 8.19 -19.86 -23.45
C ASN A 64 9.57 -19.86 -22.75
N GLY A 65 9.64 -19.40 -21.49
CA GLY A 65 10.89 -19.38 -20.73
C GLY A 65 11.93 -18.36 -21.24
N SER A 66 11.50 -17.43 -22.08
CA SER A 66 12.31 -16.34 -22.56
C SER A 66 12.69 -15.37 -21.43
N THR A 67 13.79 -14.65 -21.59
CA THR A 67 14.20 -13.55 -20.71
C THR A 67 13.92 -12.16 -21.31
N SER A 68 13.26 -12.10 -22.47
CA SER A 68 13.02 -10.86 -23.20
C SER A 68 11.73 -10.89 -24.02
N GLY A 69 11.24 -9.73 -24.41
CA GLY A 69 10.00 -9.54 -25.14
C GLY A 69 8.84 -9.22 -24.20
N ARG A 70 7.63 -9.36 -24.68
CA ARG A 70 6.40 -9.02 -23.93
C ARG A 70 6.20 -9.88 -22.70
N LEU A 71 5.61 -9.29 -21.69
CA LEU A 71 5.13 -9.95 -20.49
C LEU A 71 3.69 -10.41 -20.66
N TYR A 72 3.40 -11.63 -20.25
CA TYR A 72 2.09 -12.28 -20.33
C TYR A 72 1.67 -12.82 -18.97
N CYS A 73 0.40 -12.68 -18.67
CA CYS A 73 -0.23 -13.32 -17.52
C CYS A 73 -1.56 -13.95 -17.96
N ASN A 74 -1.75 -15.23 -17.69
CA ASN A 74 -2.98 -15.95 -18.06
C ASN A 74 -4.15 -15.64 -17.12
N GLU A 75 -3.84 -15.17 -15.89
CA GLU A 75 -4.80 -14.88 -14.83
C GLU A 75 -4.72 -13.41 -14.46
N SER A 76 -5.01 -12.53 -15.44
CA SER A 76 -4.96 -11.08 -15.28
C SER A 76 -5.98 -10.35 -16.15
N LEU A 77 -6.19 -9.08 -15.87
CA LEU A 77 -6.98 -8.16 -16.70
C LEU A 77 -6.50 -8.14 -18.16
N GLN A 78 -5.24 -8.48 -18.42
CA GLN A 78 -4.67 -8.59 -19.77
C GLN A 78 -5.42 -9.63 -20.65
N CYS A 79 -6.02 -10.66 -20.06
CA CYS A 79 -6.73 -11.72 -20.78
C CYS A 79 -8.13 -11.34 -21.22
N LEU A 80 -8.68 -10.24 -20.69
CA LEU A 80 -10.05 -9.82 -20.91
C LEU A 80 -10.20 -8.94 -22.17
N ASN A 81 -11.36 -9.00 -22.81
CA ASN A 81 -11.70 -7.98 -23.79
C ASN A 81 -11.88 -6.60 -23.12
N ALA A 82 -11.69 -5.52 -23.88
CA ALA A 82 -11.70 -4.16 -23.34
C ALA A 82 -13.03 -3.81 -22.66
N ASN A 83 -14.19 -4.28 -23.16
CA ASN A 83 -15.48 -3.96 -22.58
C ASN A 83 -15.64 -4.52 -21.16
N VAL A 84 -15.34 -5.81 -20.96
CA VAL A 84 -15.38 -6.46 -19.65
C VAL A 84 -14.31 -5.90 -18.73
N ARG A 85 -13.07 -5.77 -19.22
CA ARG A 85 -11.96 -5.21 -18.45
C ARG A 85 -12.31 -3.83 -17.88
N ASN A 86 -12.75 -2.93 -18.74
CA ASN A 86 -13.09 -1.56 -18.37
C ASN A 86 -14.28 -1.48 -17.39
N PHE A 87 -15.20 -2.44 -17.46
CA PHE A 87 -16.28 -2.55 -16.48
C PHE A 87 -15.79 -2.95 -15.09
N LEU A 88 -14.81 -3.84 -15.03
CA LEU A 88 -14.28 -4.37 -13.76
C LEU A 88 -13.35 -3.39 -13.03
N ILE A 89 -12.78 -2.44 -13.75
CA ILE A 89 -11.82 -1.47 -13.22
C ILE A 89 -12.58 -0.36 -12.47
N ASP A 90 -12.11 -0.06 -11.27
CA ASP A 90 -12.53 1.08 -10.46
C ASP A 90 -11.31 1.93 -10.13
N ASN A 91 -11.45 3.26 -10.22
CA ASN A 91 -10.43 4.22 -9.80
C ASN A 91 -9.02 3.90 -10.34
N SER A 92 -8.88 3.81 -11.65
CA SER A 92 -7.60 3.56 -12.32
C SER A 92 -7.52 4.36 -13.63
N VAL A 93 -6.30 4.64 -14.06
CA VAL A 93 -5.99 5.25 -15.35
C VAL A 93 -5.28 4.28 -16.28
N ASP A 94 -5.61 4.30 -17.56
CA ASP A 94 -4.98 3.48 -18.61
C ASP A 94 -3.98 4.34 -19.38
N ILE A 95 -2.69 4.04 -19.25
CA ILE A 95 -1.58 4.78 -19.88
C ILE A 95 -1.04 3.95 -21.03
N ASP A 96 -0.99 4.53 -22.24
CA ASP A 96 -0.65 3.84 -23.49
C ASP A 96 0.45 4.61 -24.25
N MET A 97 1.41 3.89 -24.81
CA MET A 97 2.43 4.48 -25.69
C MET A 97 1.84 4.81 -27.06
N VAL A 98 1.90 6.08 -27.45
CA VAL A 98 1.33 6.53 -28.72
C VAL A 98 2.15 6.02 -29.90
N ASN A 99 1.51 5.25 -30.80
CA ASN A 99 2.15 4.72 -32.00
C ASN A 99 3.43 3.92 -31.72
N CYS A 100 3.42 3.09 -30.67
CA CYS A 100 4.55 2.46 -30.02
C CYS A 100 5.58 1.86 -31.00
N HIS A 101 5.24 0.79 -31.75
CA HIS A 101 6.18 0.08 -32.62
C HIS A 101 6.78 0.94 -33.73
N PRO A 102 6.04 1.76 -34.48
CA PRO A 102 6.64 2.69 -35.45
C PRO A 102 7.62 3.68 -34.83
N VAL A 103 7.29 4.23 -33.66
CA VAL A 103 8.17 5.20 -32.96
C VAL A 103 9.43 4.51 -32.44
N ILE A 104 9.32 3.30 -31.88
CA ILE A 104 10.48 2.50 -31.47
C ILE A 104 11.38 2.25 -32.67
N LEU A 105 10.84 1.78 -33.79
CA LEU A 105 11.65 1.49 -34.97
C LEU A 105 12.33 2.74 -35.54
N LYS A 106 11.64 3.87 -35.56
CA LYS A 106 12.23 5.17 -35.96
C LYS A 106 13.42 5.53 -35.09
N ASN A 107 13.30 5.40 -33.76
CA ASN A 107 14.39 5.72 -32.84
C ASN A 107 15.57 4.75 -33.02
N LEU A 108 15.31 3.45 -33.14
CA LEU A 108 16.35 2.46 -33.44
C LEU A 108 17.11 2.77 -34.73
N CYS A 109 16.38 3.18 -35.79
CA CYS A 109 17.00 3.60 -37.04
C CYS A 109 17.91 4.83 -36.85
N ASN A 110 17.44 5.82 -36.08
CA ASN A 110 18.23 7.04 -35.81
C ASN A 110 19.50 6.71 -35.01
N ASP A 111 19.41 5.88 -33.97
CA ASP A 111 20.54 5.51 -33.12
C ASP A 111 21.62 4.76 -33.90
N ASN A 112 21.20 3.99 -34.93
CA ASN A 112 22.08 3.16 -35.76
C ASN A 112 22.37 3.76 -37.13
N ASN A 113 21.97 5.02 -37.38
CA ASN A 113 22.13 5.73 -38.67
C ASN A 113 21.53 4.96 -39.87
N VAL A 114 20.43 4.20 -39.66
CA VAL A 114 19.69 3.51 -40.72
C VAL A 114 18.70 4.48 -41.35
N PRO A 115 18.71 4.66 -42.70
CA PRO A 115 17.76 5.55 -43.35
C PRO A 115 16.29 5.11 -43.16
N CYS A 116 15.43 6.03 -42.68
CA CYS A 116 14.03 5.75 -42.37
C CYS A 116 13.10 6.95 -42.68
N ALA A 117 13.24 7.55 -43.84
CA ALA A 117 12.52 8.79 -44.20
C ALA A 117 10.99 8.62 -44.28
N ASN A 118 10.51 7.51 -44.86
CA ASN A 118 9.07 7.25 -44.97
C ASN A 118 8.46 6.85 -43.63
N LEU A 119 9.19 6.08 -42.82
CA LEU A 119 8.82 5.74 -41.44
C LEU A 119 8.74 7.02 -40.59
N SER A 120 9.73 7.89 -40.72
CA SER A 120 9.75 9.19 -40.03
C SER A 120 8.58 10.08 -40.45
N ALA A 121 8.26 10.15 -41.74
CA ALA A 121 7.08 10.87 -42.24
C ALA A 121 5.77 10.31 -41.64
N TYR A 122 5.62 8.98 -41.59
CA TYR A 122 4.47 8.34 -40.95
C TYR A 122 4.38 8.68 -39.44
N CYS A 123 5.49 8.60 -38.71
CA CYS A 123 5.51 8.92 -37.27
C CYS A 123 5.21 10.39 -36.97
N ASN A 124 5.69 11.31 -37.82
CA ASN A 124 5.54 12.75 -37.61
C ASN A 124 4.12 13.25 -37.95
N ASP A 125 3.48 12.72 -39.00
CA ASP A 125 2.12 13.10 -39.40
C ASP A 125 1.27 11.87 -39.73
N ARG A 126 1.02 11.06 -38.72
CA ARG A 126 0.24 9.82 -38.80
C ARG A 126 -1.19 10.08 -39.30
N ASN A 127 -1.79 11.20 -38.90
CA ASN A 127 -3.17 11.49 -39.23
C ASN A 127 -3.34 11.69 -40.73
N ASN A 128 -2.52 12.51 -41.34
CA ASN A 128 -2.54 12.76 -42.79
C ASN A 128 -2.20 11.48 -43.58
N PHE A 129 -1.19 10.73 -43.10
CA PHE A 129 -0.79 9.46 -43.69
C PHE A 129 -1.97 8.45 -43.76
N LEU A 130 -2.66 8.26 -42.61
CA LEU A 130 -3.83 7.38 -42.56
C LEU A 130 -5.00 7.92 -43.35
N SER A 131 -5.28 9.22 -43.39
CA SER A 131 -6.33 9.83 -44.18
C SER A 131 -6.13 9.61 -45.70
N THR A 132 -4.89 9.70 -46.16
CA THR A 132 -4.55 9.38 -47.57
C THR A 132 -4.85 7.91 -47.88
N ILE A 133 -4.52 6.97 -47.01
CA ILE A 133 -4.83 5.55 -47.20
C ILE A 133 -6.35 5.32 -47.23
N GLN A 134 -7.09 5.94 -46.29
CA GLN A 134 -8.55 5.84 -46.24
C GLN A 134 -9.18 6.27 -47.56
N MET A 135 -8.73 7.38 -48.14
CA MET A 135 -9.23 7.89 -49.41
C MET A 135 -8.90 6.94 -50.58
N GLU A 136 -7.66 6.46 -50.65
CA GLU A 136 -7.22 5.61 -51.77
C GLU A 136 -7.85 4.21 -51.80
N TYR A 137 -8.14 3.66 -50.60
CA TYR A 137 -8.70 2.30 -50.47
C TYR A 137 -10.20 2.29 -50.13
N ASN A 138 -10.79 3.46 -49.88
CA ASN A 138 -12.16 3.60 -49.37
C ASN A 138 -12.38 2.76 -48.09
N GLU A 139 -11.49 2.91 -47.15
CA GLU A 139 -11.45 2.15 -45.90
C GLU A 139 -11.71 3.05 -44.67
N THR A 140 -12.13 2.43 -43.59
CA THR A 140 -12.21 3.11 -42.29
C THR A 140 -10.79 3.40 -41.75
N ARG A 141 -10.69 4.33 -40.78
CA ARG A 141 -9.43 4.63 -40.11
C ARG A 141 -8.81 3.38 -39.43
N ALA A 142 -9.65 2.51 -38.88
CA ALA A 142 -9.20 1.27 -38.24
C ALA A 142 -8.56 0.30 -39.23
N GLU A 143 -9.17 0.15 -40.43
CA GLU A 143 -8.66 -0.68 -41.51
C GLU A 143 -7.34 -0.13 -42.07
N ALA A 144 -7.29 1.19 -42.32
CA ALA A 144 -6.06 1.87 -42.75
C ALA A 144 -4.91 1.67 -41.74
N LYS A 145 -5.17 1.80 -40.41
CA LYS A 145 -4.22 1.51 -39.36
C LYS A 145 -3.72 0.05 -39.39
N GLN A 146 -4.64 -0.89 -39.55
CA GLN A 146 -4.27 -2.31 -39.64
C GLN A 146 -3.43 -2.63 -40.88
N ARG A 147 -3.72 -1.97 -42.00
CA ARG A 147 -2.96 -2.09 -43.26
C ARG A 147 -1.51 -1.64 -43.05
N VAL A 148 -1.29 -0.49 -42.40
CA VAL A 148 0.06 -0.01 -42.09
C VAL A 148 0.77 -0.98 -41.13
N LEU A 149 0.12 -1.42 -40.05
CA LEU A 149 0.72 -2.34 -39.08
C LEU A 149 1.14 -3.68 -39.70
N LYS A 150 0.36 -4.19 -40.67
CA LYS A 150 0.74 -5.41 -41.40
C LYS A 150 2.07 -5.28 -42.15
N LEU A 151 2.42 -4.08 -42.64
CA LEU A 151 3.71 -3.86 -43.32
C LEU A 151 4.92 -4.13 -42.41
N PHE A 152 4.81 -3.84 -41.13
CA PHE A 152 5.88 -4.06 -40.17
C PHE A 152 6.15 -5.54 -39.93
N TYR A 153 5.12 -6.39 -40.06
CA TYR A 153 5.19 -7.81 -39.68
C TYR A 153 5.20 -8.79 -40.85
N ASP A 154 5.11 -8.28 -42.06
CA ASP A 154 5.20 -9.11 -43.29
C ASP A 154 6.61 -9.03 -43.88
N ASP A 155 7.15 -10.15 -44.35
CA ASP A 155 8.44 -10.21 -45.06
C ASP A 155 8.29 -10.09 -46.58
N LYS A 156 7.06 -10.13 -47.12
CA LYS A 156 6.75 -10.01 -48.55
C LYS A 156 5.82 -8.87 -48.86
N PRO A 157 6.14 -7.98 -49.81
CA PRO A 157 5.25 -6.92 -50.23
C PRO A 157 4.01 -7.50 -50.88
N LYS A 158 2.82 -7.06 -50.47
CA LYS A 158 1.56 -7.41 -51.13
C LYS A 158 1.31 -6.49 -52.29
N GLN A 159 0.91 -7.06 -53.48
CA GLN A 159 0.62 -6.27 -54.65
C GLN A 159 -0.49 -5.20 -54.43
N GLU A 160 -1.45 -5.53 -53.58
CA GLU A 160 -2.53 -4.57 -53.18
C GLU A 160 -2.00 -3.29 -52.54
N ASN A 161 -0.85 -3.28 -51.92
CA ASN A 161 -0.23 -2.10 -51.33
C ASN A 161 0.42 -1.17 -52.34
N ASN A 162 0.58 -1.61 -53.60
CA ASN A 162 1.18 -0.79 -54.66
C ASN A 162 0.23 0.32 -55.18
N LYS A 163 -1.07 0.24 -54.85
CA LYS A 163 -2.06 1.28 -55.20
C LYS A 163 -1.72 2.63 -54.55
N CYS A 164 -1.32 2.62 -53.28
CA CYS A 164 -0.92 3.80 -52.52
C CYS A 164 0.60 3.97 -52.56
N LYS A 165 1.08 5.10 -53.12
CA LYS A 165 2.51 5.42 -53.17
C LYS A 165 3.17 5.44 -51.79
N LEU A 166 2.47 6.00 -50.79
CA LEU A 166 3.00 6.06 -49.39
C LEU A 166 3.24 4.68 -48.82
N LEU A 167 2.27 3.75 -49.00
CA LEU A 167 2.40 2.37 -48.50
C LEU A 167 3.52 1.61 -49.24
N LYS A 168 3.64 1.83 -50.56
CA LYS A 168 4.70 1.19 -51.36
C LYS A 168 6.09 1.62 -50.89
N PHE A 169 6.29 2.95 -50.72
CA PHE A 169 7.59 3.46 -50.25
C PHE A 169 7.90 3.03 -48.84
N LEU A 170 6.94 3.11 -47.91
CA LEU A 170 7.09 2.62 -46.54
C LEU A 170 7.39 1.11 -46.51
N SER A 171 6.66 0.30 -47.31
CA SER A 171 6.90 -1.13 -47.39
C SER A 171 8.30 -1.46 -47.84
N ASN A 172 8.81 -0.79 -48.87
CA ASN A 172 10.19 -1.01 -49.37
C ASN A 172 11.25 -0.62 -48.33
N GLU A 173 11.07 0.54 -47.68
CA GLU A 173 11.96 1.01 -46.63
C GLU A 173 11.99 0.03 -45.44
N LEU A 174 10.82 -0.43 -44.96
CA LEU A 174 10.76 -1.42 -43.87
C LEU A 174 11.52 -2.71 -44.19
N ARG A 175 11.54 -3.14 -45.44
CA ARG A 175 12.33 -4.31 -45.86
C ARG A 175 13.83 -4.09 -45.74
N THR A 176 14.29 -2.90 -46.15
CA THR A 176 15.70 -2.51 -46.00
C THR A 176 16.08 -2.47 -44.53
N ILE A 177 15.21 -1.86 -43.69
CA ILE A 177 15.41 -1.81 -42.26
C ILE A 177 15.44 -3.23 -41.64
N GLN A 178 14.50 -4.11 -42.00
CA GLN A 178 14.48 -5.49 -41.51
C GLN A 178 15.76 -6.24 -41.86
N ALA A 179 16.23 -6.11 -43.11
CA ALA A 179 17.45 -6.74 -43.60
C ALA A 179 18.72 -6.21 -42.93
N GLU A 180 18.73 -4.95 -42.51
CA GLU A 180 19.83 -4.31 -41.79
C GLU A 180 19.89 -4.81 -40.35
N PHE A 181 18.83 -4.65 -39.57
CA PHE A 181 18.83 -4.98 -38.15
C PHE A 181 19.06 -6.46 -37.83
N ILE A 182 18.71 -7.37 -38.74
CA ILE A 182 18.96 -8.82 -38.55
C ILE A 182 20.45 -9.16 -38.56
N THR A 183 21.29 -8.29 -39.10
CA THR A 183 22.75 -8.49 -39.15
C THR A 183 23.45 -8.05 -37.86
N TYR A 184 22.75 -7.36 -36.95
CA TYR A 184 23.33 -6.81 -35.74
C TYR A 184 23.53 -7.91 -34.69
N ASN A 185 24.75 -8.10 -34.24
CA ASN A 185 25.12 -9.15 -33.27
C ASN A 185 24.38 -9.02 -31.95
N GLU A 186 24.06 -7.80 -31.52
CA GLU A 186 23.32 -7.54 -30.30
C GLU A 186 21.90 -8.14 -30.32
N TYR A 187 21.31 -8.35 -31.50
CA TYR A 187 19.99 -8.94 -31.67
C TYR A 187 20.00 -10.42 -32.10
N ALA A 188 21.17 -11.07 -32.13
CA ALA A 188 21.31 -12.47 -32.53
C ALA A 188 20.42 -13.42 -31.72
N PHE A 189 20.18 -13.12 -30.44
CA PHE A 189 19.28 -13.88 -29.56
C PHE A 189 17.80 -13.83 -29.98
N LEU A 190 17.37 -12.81 -30.74
CA LEU A 190 16.02 -12.69 -31.30
C LEU A 190 15.89 -13.41 -32.63
N VAL A 191 16.96 -13.55 -33.38
CA VAL A 191 16.98 -14.22 -34.68
C VAL A 191 16.57 -15.70 -34.54
N SER A 192 17.04 -16.37 -33.50
CA SER A 192 16.69 -17.76 -33.21
C SER A 192 15.20 -18.01 -32.95
N ARG A 193 14.43 -16.96 -32.64
CA ARG A 193 12.98 -17.02 -32.38
C ARG A 193 12.12 -16.73 -33.60
N ALA A 194 12.72 -16.20 -34.66
CA ALA A 194 12.00 -15.82 -35.87
C ALA A 194 11.41 -17.02 -36.58
N LYS A 195 10.15 -16.95 -37.01
CA LYS A 195 9.43 -18.01 -37.73
C LYS A 195 9.99 -18.17 -39.15
N LYS A 196 10.33 -19.38 -39.55
CA LYS A 196 10.90 -19.66 -40.87
C LYS A 196 10.07 -19.17 -42.05
N GLN A 197 8.72 -19.20 -41.94
CA GLN A 197 7.81 -18.82 -43.03
C GLN A 197 7.65 -17.31 -43.21
N ASN A 198 8.00 -16.50 -42.20
CA ASN A 198 7.94 -15.02 -42.20
C ASN A 198 9.12 -14.53 -41.39
N PHE A 199 10.32 -14.78 -41.86
CA PHE A 199 11.53 -14.68 -41.08
C PHE A 199 11.84 -13.23 -40.66
N LEU A 200 11.91 -12.31 -41.65
CA LEU A 200 12.22 -10.89 -41.39
C LEU A 200 11.10 -10.18 -40.58
N GLY A 201 9.83 -10.40 -40.95
CA GLY A 201 8.69 -9.82 -40.25
C GLY A 201 8.58 -10.36 -38.83
N SER A 202 8.84 -11.65 -38.60
CA SER A 202 8.85 -12.25 -37.27
C SER A 202 10.01 -11.75 -36.42
N PHE A 203 11.20 -11.58 -36.99
CA PHE A 203 12.35 -10.99 -36.31
C PHE A 203 12.04 -9.55 -35.87
N LEU A 204 11.56 -8.71 -36.79
CA LEU A 204 11.20 -7.33 -36.47
C LEU A 204 10.14 -7.26 -35.36
N ALA A 205 9.13 -8.16 -35.40
CA ALA A 205 8.13 -8.23 -34.34
C ALA A 205 8.78 -8.50 -32.96
N HIS A 206 9.72 -9.43 -32.87
CA HIS A 206 10.45 -9.73 -31.64
C HIS A 206 11.35 -8.58 -31.20
N LEU A 207 12.02 -7.90 -32.12
CA LEU A 207 12.84 -6.72 -31.86
C LEU A 207 12.01 -5.60 -31.24
N LEU A 208 10.87 -5.27 -31.86
CA LEU A 208 9.99 -4.21 -31.38
C LEU A 208 9.37 -4.56 -30.03
N GLN A 209 8.93 -5.80 -29.83
CA GLN A 209 8.40 -6.27 -28.54
C GLN A 209 9.46 -6.29 -27.43
N HIS A 210 10.72 -6.50 -27.76
CA HIS A 210 11.82 -6.40 -26.80
C HIS A 210 11.97 -4.95 -26.28
N HIS A 211 12.06 -3.99 -27.19
CA HIS A 211 12.18 -2.59 -26.83
C HIS A 211 10.91 -2.00 -26.21
N GLU A 212 9.72 -2.44 -26.67
CA GLU A 212 8.43 -2.11 -26.06
C GLU A 212 8.43 -2.49 -24.57
N ASN A 213 8.91 -3.69 -24.22
CA ASN A 213 8.99 -4.10 -22.83
C ASN A 213 10.03 -3.30 -22.02
N ILE A 214 11.16 -2.92 -22.62
CA ILE A 214 12.15 -2.04 -21.95
C ILE A 214 11.51 -0.69 -21.58
N LEU A 215 10.78 -0.09 -22.51
CA LEU A 215 10.06 1.16 -22.26
C LEU A 215 8.99 0.98 -21.18
N LEU A 216 8.24 -0.12 -21.21
CA LEU A 216 7.26 -0.45 -20.18
C LEU A 216 7.90 -0.58 -18.81
N GLN A 217 9.10 -1.17 -18.68
CA GLN A 217 9.83 -1.25 -17.41
C GLN A 217 10.20 0.16 -16.89
N TYR A 218 10.56 1.09 -17.77
CA TYR A 218 10.80 2.49 -17.35
C TYR A 218 9.50 3.16 -16.87
N MET A 219 8.37 2.90 -17.53
CA MET A 219 7.07 3.41 -17.07
C MET A 219 6.71 2.87 -15.69
N ILE A 220 6.87 1.56 -15.47
CA ILE A 220 6.64 0.91 -14.17
C ILE A 220 7.55 1.51 -13.10
N THR A 221 8.85 1.58 -13.37
CA THR A 221 9.84 2.13 -12.42
C THR A 221 9.52 3.57 -12.05
N TRP A 222 9.12 4.40 -13.01
CA TRP A 222 8.73 5.78 -12.73
C TRP A 222 7.46 5.82 -11.86
N ALA A 223 6.44 5.04 -12.22
CA ALA A 223 5.19 5.00 -11.47
C ALA A 223 5.41 4.59 -10.00
N GLU A 224 6.14 3.48 -9.78
CA GLU A 224 6.44 2.99 -8.42
C GLU A 224 7.26 4.00 -7.60
N ASN A 225 8.26 4.64 -8.22
CA ASN A 225 9.09 5.65 -7.55
C ASN A 225 8.31 6.94 -7.19
N ASN A 226 7.17 7.17 -7.84
CA ASN A 226 6.31 8.31 -7.58
C ASN A 226 5.01 7.91 -6.85
N GLY A 227 5.00 6.76 -6.20
CA GLY A 227 3.93 6.32 -5.31
C GLY A 227 2.69 5.76 -6.01
N TYR A 228 2.75 5.50 -7.30
CA TYR A 228 1.64 4.90 -8.05
C TYR A 228 1.69 3.37 -8.02
N GLY A 229 0.61 2.75 -7.59
CA GLY A 229 0.45 1.29 -7.70
C GLY A 229 0.13 0.86 -9.12
N VAL A 230 0.96 0.03 -9.74
CA VAL A 230 0.67 -0.56 -11.06
C VAL A 230 -0.29 -1.72 -10.88
N GLN A 231 -1.46 -1.63 -11.53
CA GLN A 231 -2.52 -2.64 -11.43
C GLN A 231 -2.33 -3.78 -12.45
N SER A 232 -2.08 -3.46 -13.71
CA SER A 232 -2.02 -4.46 -14.79
C SER A 232 -1.19 -3.96 -15.98
N LEU A 233 -0.61 -4.88 -16.77
CA LEU A 233 0.23 -4.56 -17.94
C LEU A 233 -0.46 -4.97 -19.24
N PHE A 234 -0.37 -4.11 -20.27
CA PHE A 234 -0.96 -4.31 -21.60
C PHE A 234 0.05 -4.04 -22.72
N PHE A 235 1.12 -4.77 -22.76
CA PHE A 235 2.18 -4.69 -23.78
C PHE A 235 2.80 -3.29 -23.89
N ASP A 236 2.14 -2.37 -24.59
CA ASP A 236 2.54 -0.99 -24.84
C ASP A 236 1.92 0.00 -23.83
N GLY A 237 1.31 -0.50 -22.75
CA GLY A 237 0.66 0.31 -21.73
C GLY A 237 0.50 -0.41 -20.40
N MET A 238 -0.02 0.33 -19.42
CA MET A 238 -0.31 -0.18 -18.08
C MET A 238 -1.51 0.52 -17.45
N LEU A 239 -2.20 -0.19 -16.56
CA LEU A 239 -3.16 0.39 -15.64
C LEU A 239 -2.47 0.78 -14.34
N VAL A 240 -2.81 1.95 -13.84
CA VAL A 240 -2.30 2.50 -12.59
C VAL A 240 -3.46 2.88 -11.70
N TYR A 241 -3.40 2.55 -10.41
CA TYR A 241 -4.41 2.94 -9.43
C TYR A 241 -4.45 4.45 -9.21
N GLY A 242 -5.66 4.96 -8.93
CA GLY A 242 -5.91 6.36 -8.65
C GLY A 242 -6.01 7.23 -9.90
N ASN A 243 -5.95 8.54 -9.70
CA ASN A 243 -5.89 9.53 -10.75
C ASN A 243 -4.44 9.98 -10.94
N MET A 244 -4.05 10.18 -12.20
CA MET A 244 -2.73 10.72 -12.54
C MET A 244 -2.92 12.02 -13.32
N PRO A 245 -2.36 13.16 -12.87
CA PRO A 245 -2.40 14.42 -13.60
C PRO A 245 -1.61 14.35 -14.90
N ASP A 246 -1.98 15.18 -15.87
CA ASP A 246 -1.24 15.30 -17.16
C ASP A 246 0.23 15.68 -16.93
N GLN A 247 0.53 16.47 -15.90
CA GLN A 247 1.88 16.84 -15.54
C GLN A 247 2.76 15.61 -15.20
N HIS A 248 2.25 14.65 -14.44
CA HIS A 248 2.98 13.43 -14.09
C HIS A 248 3.19 12.53 -15.32
N LEU A 249 2.25 12.54 -16.26
CA LEU A 249 2.45 11.87 -17.54
C LEU A 249 3.60 12.50 -18.34
N GLU A 250 3.71 13.84 -18.32
CA GLU A 250 4.82 14.56 -18.93
C GLU A 250 6.17 14.27 -18.23
N GLU A 251 6.16 14.15 -16.92
CA GLU A 251 7.36 13.80 -16.14
C GLU A 251 7.81 12.36 -16.44
N MET A 252 6.87 11.42 -16.57
CA MET A 252 7.16 10.04 -17.00
C MET A 252 7.80 10.04 -18.41
N MET A 253 7.27 10.84 -19.34
CA MET A 253 7.87 10.98 -20.69
C MET A 253 9.30 11.56 -20.61
N LYS A 254 9.53 12.57 -19.78
CA LYS A 254 10.88 13.14 -19.53
C LYS A 254 11.82 12.10 -18.92
N TYR A 255 11.33 11.30 -17.99
CA TYR A 255 12.11 10.20 -17.41
C TYR A 255 12.52 9.17 -18.48
N ILE A 256 11.57 8.69 -19.30
CA ILE A 256 11.86 7.77 -20.40
C ILE A 256 12.90 8.37 -21.35
N PHE A 257 12.76 9.66 -21.71
CA PHE A 257 13.73 10.36 -22.55
C PHE A 257 15.11 10.43 -21.88
N SER A 258 15.19 10.66 -20.59
CA SER A 258 16.48 10.67 -19.86
C SER A 258 17.22 9.33 -19.93
N GLN A 259 16.48 8.22 -19.93
CA GLN A 259 17.02 6.86 -19.95
C GLN A 259 17.39 6.38 -21.37
N THR A 260 16.60 6.78 -22.37
CA THR A 260 16.71 6.20 -23.73
C THR A 260 17.16 7.21 -24.80
N ARG A 261 16.98 8.50 -24.56
CA ARG A 261 17.05 9.59 -25.54
C ARG A 261 15.97 9.52 -26.62
N TRP A 262 14.93 8.69 -26.42
CA TRP A 262 13.81 8.54 -27.33
C TRP A 262 12.62 9.42 -26.92
N ASP A 263 12.08 10.17 -27.86
CA ASP A 263 10.86 10.98 -27.66
C ASP A 263 9.64 10.05 -27.77
N ILE A 264 9.31 9.38 -26.69
CA ILE A 264 8.14 8.51 -26.57
C ILE A 264 6.99 9.34 -26.02
N LYS A 265 5.87 9.38 -26.74
CA LYS A 265 4.65 10.04 -26.27
C LYS A 265 3.74 9.04 -25.58
N LEU A 266 3.25 9.43 -24.42
CA LEU A 266 2.25 8.69 -23.66
C LEU A 266 0.90 9.42 -23.75
N SER A 267 -0.18 8.69 -23.56
CA SER A 267 -1.52 9.27 -23.47
C SER A 267 -2.40 8.44 -22.54
N PHE A 268 -3.32 9.10 -21.87
CA PHE A 268 -4.40 8.42 -21.19
C PHE A 268 -5.39 7.86 -22.20
N LYS A 269 -5.72 6.59 -22.04
CA LYS A 269 -6.72 5.91 -22.85
C LYS A 269 -8.05 5.93 -22.13
N PRO A 270 -9.14 6.39 -22.77
CA PRO A 270 -10.44 6.41 -22.13
C PRO A 270 -10.89 5.01 -21.69
N ILE A 271 -11.25 4.88 -20.43
CA ILE A 271 -11.83 3.65 -19.87
C ILE A 271 -13.35 3.72 -20.15
N THR A 272 -13.79 3.08 -21.22
CA THR A 272 -15.20 3.06 -21.63
C THR A 272 -15.73 1.64 -21.67
N THR A 273 -16.98 1.45 -21.22
CA THR A 273 -17.67 0.16 -21.24
C THR A 273 -19.14 0.36 -21.61
N THR A 274 -19.74 -0.62 -22.25
CA THR A 274 -21.19 -0.69 -22.51
C THR A 274 -21.95 -1.43 -21.40
N LEU A 275 -21.20 -2.05 -20.46
CA LEU A 275 -21.80 -2.74 -19.33
C LEU A 275 -22.13 -1.72 -18.22
N ALA A 276 -23.29 -1.89 -17.60
CA ALA A 276 -23.74 -1.10 -16.47
C ALA A 276 -24.21 -2.03 -15.36
N LEU A 277 -23.73 -1.79 -14.14
CA LEU A 277 -24.24 -2.49 -12.97
C LEU A 277 -25.57 -1.85 -12.57
N PRO A 278 -26.69 -2.63 -12.49
CA PRO A 278 -27.95 -2.09 -12.01
C PRO A 278 -27.83 -1.60 -10.55
N GLU A 279 -28.43 -0.45 -10.23
CA GLU A 279 -28.37 0.12 -8.86
C GLU A 279 -28.83 -0.83 -7.76
N ASN A 280 -29.77 -1.71 -8.07
CA ASN A 280 -30.30 -2.71 -7.14
C ASN A 280 -29.68 -4.08 -7.31
N TYR A 281 -28.55 -4.21 -8.04
CA TYR A 281 -27.88 -5.48 -8.19
C TYR A 281 -27.33 -5.90 -6.84
N LYS A 282 -27.97 -6.90 -6.27
CA LYS A 282 -27.44 -7.60 -5.10
C LYS A 282 -26.64 -8.79 -5.62
N LEU A 283 -25.50 -9.04 -5.02
CA LEU A 283 -24.78 -10.29 -5.19
C LEU A 283 -25.79 -11.44 -4.97
N MET A 284 -26.45 -11.88 -6.02
CA MET A 284 -27.26 -13.10 -5.99
C MET A 284 -26.31 -14.28 -6.22
N VAL A 285 -25.37 -14.40 -5.31
CA VAL A 285 -24.39 -15.43 -5.37
C VAL A 285 -25.12 -16.72 -5.00
N ARG A 286 -25.31 -17.60 -5.96
CA ARG A 286 -25.53 -19.01 -5.72
C ARG A 286 -24.17 -19.65 -5.41
N ASP A 287 -23.43 -19.02 -4.48
CA ASP A 287 -22.19 -19.57 -4.02
C ASP A 287 -22.49 -20.92 -3.38
N ASP A 288 -21.75 -21.90 -3.83
CA ASP A 288 -21.68 -23.16 -3.11
C ASP A 288 -20.95 -22.93 -1.75
N TYR A 289 -20.91 -23.97 -0.96
CA TYR A 289 -20.27 -23.90 0.36
C TYR A 289 -18.82 -23.43 0.27
N GLU A 290 -18.03 -23.97 -0.65
CA GLU A 290 -16.60 -23.67 -0.78
C GLU A 290 -16.36 -22.21 -1.19
N THR A 291 -17.13 -21.71 -2.13
CA THR A 291 -17.05 -20.30 -2.55
C THR A 291 -17.42 -19.36 -1.40
N THR A 292 -18.51 -19.66 -0.68
CA THR A 292 -18.95 -18.90 0.50
C THR A 292 -17.89 -18.95 1.60
N LYS A 293 -17.29 -20.12 1.86
CA LYS A 293 -16.21 -20.32 2.82
C LYS A 293 -14.99 -19.48 2.48
N ASN A 294 -14.52 -19.54 1.25
CA ASN A 294 -13.34 -18.81 0.80
C ASN A 294 -13.53 -17.29 0.96
N GLN A 295 -14.70 -16.75 0.61
CA GLN A 295 -15.02 -15.33 0.82
C GLN A 295 -15.10 -14.96 2.30
N PHE A 296 -15.77 -15.79 3.08
CA PHE A 296 -15.94 -15.59 4.51
C PHE A 296 -14.61 -15.60 5.26
N GLU A 297 -13.72 -16.53 4.93
CA GLU A 297 -12.43 -16.72 5.56
C GLU A 297 -11.39 -15.66 5.19
N LEU A 298 -11.65 -14.80 4.19
CA LEU A 298 -10.81 -13.61 3.95
C LEU A 298 -10.78 -12.70 5.17
N PHE A 299 -11.92 -12.56 5.82
CA PHE A 299 -12.11 -11.62 6.93
C PHE A 299 -12.34 -12.29 8.27
N ASN A 300 -12.63 -13.58 8.29
CA ASN A 300 -13.04 -14.30 9.49
C ASN A 300 -12.14 -15.50 9.74
N ALA A 301 -11.88 -15.76 11.01
CA ALA A 301 -11.15 -16.95 11.45
C ALA A 301 -11.61 -17.40 12.83
N LYS A 302 -11.43 -18.69 13.12
CA LYS A 302 -11.49 -19.22 14.48
C LYS A 302 -10.10 -19.15 15.10
N VAL A 303 -10.02 -18.67 16.35
CA VAL A 303 -8.76 -18.61 17.11
C VAL A 303 -9.02 -19.22 18.49
N ASP A 304 -8.51 -20.42 18.72
CA ASP A 304 -8.81 -21.24 19.88
C ASP A 304 -10.34 -21.40 20.10
N CYS A 305 -10.88 -20.86 21.18
CA CYS A 305 -12.31 -20.87 21.52
C CYS A 305 -13.08 -19.64 21.04
N GLU A 306 -12.40 -18.63 20.53
CA GLU A 306 -12.93 -17.35 20.10
C GLU A 306 -12.96 -17.23 18.55
N PHE A 307 -13.53 -16.15 18.06
CA PHE A 307 -13.64 -15.86 16.63
C PHE A 307 -13.19 -14.42 16.36
N VAL A 308 -12.56 -14.20 15.25
CA VAL A 308 -12.12 -12.86 14.84
C VAL A 308 -12.72 -12.49 13.50
N THR A 309 -13.16 -11.23 13.40
CA THR A 309 -13.52 -10.58 12.14
C THR A 309 -12.57 -9.40 11.91
N PHE A 310 -11.89 -9.40 10.80
CA PHE A 310 -11.09 -8.26 10.34
C PHE A 310 -11.96 -7.30 9.54
N ASN A 311 -11.90 -6.02 9.88
CA ASN A 311 -12.49 -4.95 9.10
C ASN A 311 -11.35 -4.00 8.68
N PRO A 312 -11.21 -3.65 7.39
CA PRO A 312 -10.14 -2.75 6.94
C PRO A 312 -10.11 -1.39 7.64
N ASP A 313 -11.28 -0.85 7.99
CA ASP A 313 -11.41 0.47 8.61
C ASP A 313 -11.19 0.43 10.12
N THR A 314 -11.80 -0.57 10.80
CA THR A 314 -11.84 -0.64 12.27
C THR A 314 -10.91 -1.71 12.86
N GLY A 315 -10.17 -2.44 12.02
CA GLY A 315 -9.26 -3.51 12.44
C GLY A 315 -9.97 -4.75 12.96
N ASN A 316 -9.26 -5.55 13.76
CA ASN A 316 -9.74 -6.80 14.31
C ASN A 316 -10.80 -6.59 15.41
N THR A 317 -11.84 -7.40 15.38
CA THR A 317 -12.82 -7.51 16.47
C THR A 317 -12.96 -8.97 16.86
N ILE A 318 -12.77 -9.26 18.14
CA ILE A 318 -12.83 -10.62 18.71
C ILE A 318 -14.24 -10.85 19.27
N TYR A 319 -14.79 -12.02 19.01
CA TYR A 319 -16.13 -12.43 19.41
C TYR A 319 -16.13 -13.78 20.14
N ASN A 320 -16.98 -13.94 21.14
CA ASN A 320 -17.40 -15.25 21.57
C ASN A 320 -18.34 -15.88 20.52
N LYS A 321 -18.56 -17.18 20.60
CA LYS A 321 -19.38 -17.93 19.62
C LYS A 321 -20.79 -17.36 19.45
N ALA A 322 -21.43 -16.92 20.51
CA ALA A 322 -22.81 -16.41 20.46
C ALA A 322 -22.92 -15.11 19.66
N ASN A 323 -22.03 -14.15 19.94
CA ASN A 323 -21.98 -12.87 19.23
C ASN A 323 -21.55 -13.05 17.77
N PHE A 324 -20.63 -13.96 17.50
CA PHE A 324 -20.20 -14.28 16.14
C PHE A 324 -21.34 -14.89 15.31
N LEU A 325 -22.13 -15.79 15.90
CA LEU A 325 -23.32 -16.35 15.25
C LEU A 325 -24.33 -15.26 14.87
N ILE A 326 -24.67 -14.37 15.82
CA ILE A 326 -25.63 -13.29 15.59
C ILE A 326 -25.13 -12.36 14.46
N ARG A 327 -23.84 -12.04 14.46
CA ARG A 327 -23.26 -11.14 13.45
C ARG A 327 -23.37 -11.68 12.02
N HIS A 328 -23.28 -12.99 11.85
CA HIS A 328 -23.17 -13.66 10.55
C HIS A 328 -24.35 -14.62 10.27
N GLU A 329 -25.46 -14.52 11.01
CA GLU A 329 -26.62 -15.42 10.90
C GLU A 329 -27.32 -15.37 9.53
N GLU A 330 -27.13 -14.29 8.77
CA GLU A 330 -27.76 -14.12 7.46
C GLU A 330 -27.00 -14.82 6.33
N ILE A 331 -25.76 -15.27 6.57
CA ILE A 331 -24.93 -15.88 5.53
C ILE A 331 -25.47 -17.26 5.19
N LYS A 332 -25.73 -17.46 3.90
CA LYS A 332 -26.24 -18.71 3.33
C LYS A 332 -25.41 -19.08 2.12
N TYR A 333 -25.30 -20.37 1.87
CA TYR A 333 -24.74 -20.91 0.63
C TYR A 333 -25.82 -21.70 -0.12
N TYR A 334 -25.60 -21.92 -1.41
CA TYR A 334 -26.51 -22.68 -2.26
C TYR A 334 -26.01 -24.13 -2.39
N ASP A 335 -26.82 -25.07 -1.94
CA ASP A 335 -26.55 -26.48 -2.08
C ASP A 335 -27.19 -26.99 -3.39
N SER A 336 -26.36 -27.32 -4.36
CA SER A 336 -26.77 -27.81 -5.68
C SER A 336 -27.47 -29.16 -5.62
N ASP A 337 -27.14 -30.02 -4.65
CA ASP A 337 -27.70 -31.37 -4.52
C ASP A 337 -29.15 -31.32 -4.04
N THR A 338 -29.43 -30.42 -3.09
CA THR A 338 -30.80 -30.24 -2.57
C THR A 338 -31.55 -29.11 -3.26
N ASN A 339 -30.89 -28.32 -4.11
CA ASN A 339 -31.41 -27.13 -4.80
C ASN A 339 -32.02 -26.11 -3.81
N LYS A 340 -31.37 -25.90 -2.66
CA LYS A 340 -31.82 -25.02 -1.58
C LYS A 340 -30.69 -24.21 -0.97
N PHE A 341 -31.04 -23.05 -0.42
CA PHE A 341 -30.13 -22.30 0.43
C PHE A 341 -30.06 -22.93 1.83
N LYS A 342 -28.84 -23.16 2.31
CA LYS A 342 -28.55 -23.63 3.67
C LYS A 342 -27.82 -22.55 4.46
N GLN A 343 -27.93 -22.60 5.79
CA GLN A 343 -27.17 -21.71 6.67
C GLN A 343 -25.70 -22.09 6.65
N PHE A 344 -24.84 -21.10 6.43
CA PHE A 344 -23.41 -21.33 6.25
C PHE A 344 -22.68 -21.69 7.56
N LEU A 345 -22.89 -20.90 8.64
CA LEU A 345 -22.11 -21.04 9.87
C LEU A 345 -22.20 -22.40 10.54
N PRO A 346 -23.37 -23.06 10.64
CA PRO A 346 -23.45 -24.39 11.28
C PRO A 346 -22.52 -25.41 10.63
N GLU A 347 -22.41 -25.37 9.31
CA GLU A 347 -21.55 -26.25 8.52
C GLU A 347 -20.08 -25.85 8.63
N TRP A 348 -19.79 -24.56 8.54
CA TRP A 348 -18.44 -24.02 8.74
C TRP A 348 -17.86 -24.34 10.12
N PHE A 349 -18.67 -24.33 11.18
CA PHE A 349 -18.18 -24.73 12.52
C PHE A 349 -17.75 -26.20 12.58
N GLN A 350 -18.34 -27.06 11.77
CA GLN A 350 -18.02 -28.49 11.72
C GLN A 350 -16.93 -28.80 10.68
N ASP A 351 -16.65 -27.87 9.78
CA ASP A 351 -15.65 -28.05 8.75
C ASP A 351 -14.25 -28.21 9.38
N TRP A 352 -13.58 -29.33 9.07
CA TRP A 352 -12.23 -29.62 9.57
C TRP A 352 -11.15 -28.74 8.93
N ASP A 353 -11.39 -28.24 7.70
CA ASP A 353 -10.48 -27.42 6.91
C ASP A 353 -10.78 -25.92 6.99
N LYS A 354 -11.51 -25.48 8.01
CA LYS A 354 -11.76 -24.06 8.23
C LYS A 354 -10.51 -23.32 8.68
N ARG A 355 -10.45 -22.02 8.42
CA ARG A 355 -9.37 -21.14 8.84
C ARG A 355 -9.28 -21.04 10.37
N VAL A 356 -8.29 -21.71 10.95
CA VAL A 356 -8.08 -21.83 12.40
C VAL A 356 -6.68 -21.44 12.80
N TYR A 357 -6.59 -20.73 13.93
CA TYR A 357 -5.33 -20.39 14.60
C TYR A 357 -5.37 -20.87 16.03
N SER A 358 -4.18 -21.16 16.59
CA SER A 358 -4.05 -21.70 17.95
C SER A 358 -4.20 -20.63 19.03
N ARG A 359 -3.83 -19.39 18.74
CA ARG A 359 -3.91 -18.26 19.67
C ARG A 359 -3.86 -16.93 18.94
N PHE A 360 -4.25 -15.87 19.64
CA PHE A 360 -3.96 -14.49 19.27
C PHE A 360 -2.56 -14.10 19.73
N ASP A 361 -1.87 -13.26 18.97
CA ASP A 361 -0.68 -12.57 19.42
C ASP A 361 -0.46 -11.30 18.58
N VAL A 362 0.51 -10.47 18.98
CA VAL A 362 0.85 -9.22 18.31
C VAL A 362 2.28 -9.32 17.78
N TYR A 363 2.43 -9.16 16.46
CA TYR A 363 3.74 -9.13 15.79
C TYR A 363 3.80 -7.93 14.86
N PRO A 364 4.53 -6.86 15.24
CA PRO A 364 4.70 -5.67 14.40
C PRO A 364 5.37 -5.94 13.05
N LYS A 365 6.14 -7.01 12.95
CA LYS A 365 6.73 -7.54 11.72
C LYS A 365 6.11 -8.89 11.42
N GLU A 366 5.50 -9.01 10.25
CA GLU A 366 4.74 -10.20 9.85
C GLU A 366 5.62 -11.44 9.72
N ASP A 367 6.86 -11.27 9.25
CA ASP A 367 7.86 -12.32 9.14
C ASP A 367 8.28 -12.95 10.49
N LEU A 368 8.00 -12.29 11.60
CA LEU A 368 8.23 -12.80 12.95
C LEU A 368 7.03 -13.57 13.52
N CYS A 369 5.85 -13.51 12.85
CA CYS A 369 4.66 -14.20 13.33
C CYS A 369 4.77 -15.71 13.07
N PRO A 370 4.73 -16.56 14.10
CA PRO A 370 4.81 -18.00 13.90
C PRO A 370 3.59 -18.55 13.14
N PRO A 371 3.77 -19.61 12.34
CA PRO A 371 2.64 -20.29 11.70
C PRO A 371 1.58 -20.72 12.74
N GLY A 372 0.30 -20.57 12.37
CA GLY A 372 -0.82 -20.96 13.26
C GLY A 372 -1.13 -19.95 14.37
N VAL A 373 -0.51 -18.78 14.37
CA VAL A 373 -0.83 -17.67 15.28
C VAL A 373 -1.56 -16.58 14.49
N TYR A 374 -2.66 -16.06 15.02
CA TYR A 374 -3.37 -14.93 14.44
C TYR A 374 -2.72 -13.62 14.88
N ASN A 375 -2.16 -12.88 13.93
CA ASN A 375 -1.53 -11.60 14.21
C ASN A 375 -2.57 -10.48 14.34
N LEU A 376 -2.68 -9.91 15.55
CA LEU A 376 -3.58 -8.78 15.83
C LEU A 376 -3.01 -7.42 15.38
N TRP A 377 -1.74 -7.38 14.95
CA TRP A 377 -1.10 -6.13 14.55
C TRP A 377 -1.72 -5.57 13.28
N LYS A 378 -2.13 -4.32 13.32
CA LYS A 378 -2.47 -3.51 12.15
C LYS A 378 -1.28 -2.58 11.84
N PRO A 379 -0.86 -2.41 10.58
CA PRO A 379 0.14 -1.41 10.22
C PRO A 379 -0.25 0.00 10.69
N PHE A 380 0.73 0.87 10.85
CA PHE A 380 0.46 2.28 11.17
C PHE A 380 -0.27 2.95 10.00
N ASP A 381 -1.17 3.89 10.31
CA ASP A 381 -1.99 4.55 9.30
C ASP A 381 -1.14 5.29 8.25
N SER A 382 -0.01 5.86 8.66
CA SER A 382 0.95 6.49 7.73
C SER A 382 1.62 5.52 6.75
N VAL A 383 1.69 4.21 7.03
CA VAL A 383 2.25 3.22 6.09
C VAL A 383 1.33 3.02 4.90
N THR A 384 0.02 3.01 5.13
CA THR A 384 -0.99 2.73 4.11
C THR A 384 -1.47 3.97 3.36
N HIS A 385 -1.16 5.18 3.88
CA HIS A 385 -1.51 6.43 3.23
C HIS A 385 -0.57 6.71 2.06
N GLN A 386 -1.12 7.16 0.92
CA GLN A 386 -0.38 7.70 -0.22
C GLN A 386 -0.52 9.21 -0.24
N TYR A 387 0.53 9.91 -0.70
CA TYR A 387 0.49 11.36 -0.80
C TYR A 387 -0.56 11.82 -1.81
N ASP A 388 -1.28 12.86 -1.45
CA ASP A 388 -2.13 13.58 -2.40
C ASP A 388 -1.28 14.48 -3.30
N ASP A 389 -1.78 14.77 -4.49
CA ASP A 389 -1.14 15.70 -5.42
C ASP A 389 -0.98 17.08 -4.78
N ASP A 390 0.11 17.78 -5.09
CA ASP A 390 0.44 19.12 -4.59
C ASP A 390 0.65 19.24 -3.06
N SER A 391 0.82 18.13 -2.33
CA SER A 391 0.98 18.15 -0.87
C SER A 391 2.41 18.52 -0.38
N GLU A 392 3.40 18.63 -1.26
CA GLU A 392 4.82 18.75 -0.89
C GLU A 392 5.12 19.98 0.00
N GLU A 393 4.59 21.15 -0.35
CA GLU A 393 4.80 22.37 0.43
C GLU A 393 4.12 22.31 1.81
N LEU A 394 2.91 21.71 1.86
CA LEU A 394 2.19 21.48 3.11
C LEU A 394 2.96 20.51 4.02
N CYS A 395 3.48 19.42 3.45
CA CYS A 395 4.30 18.44 4.15
C CYS A 395 5.57 19.07 4.74
N LYS A 396 6.29 19.89 3.98
CA LYS A 396 7.48 20.60 4.47
C LYS A 396 7.17 21.53 5.66
N LYS A 397 6.10 22.31 5.54
CA LYS A 397 5.66 23.22 6.63
C LYS A 397 5.19 22.45 7.84
N GLY A 398 4.40 21.38 7.64
CA GLY A 398 3.88 20.55 8.70
C GLY A 398 4.98 19.80 9.45
N LEU A 399 5.96 19.24 8.76
CA LEU A 399 7.14 18.61 9.38
C LEU A 399 7.96 19.61 10.17
N ALA A 400 8.23 20.80 9.62
CA ALA A 400 8.94 21.85 10.32
C ALA A 400 8.18 22.31 11.58
N TYR A 401 6.85 22.43 11.48
CA TYR A 401 5.98 22.75 12.61
C TYR A 401 6.04 21.67 13.69
N PHE A 402 5.92 20.39 13.31
CA PHE A 402 6.01 19.27 14.23
C PHE A 402 7.34 19.25 14.99
N LYS A 403 8.47 19.44 14.29
CA LYS A 403 9.80 19.51 14.92
C LYS A 403 9.92 20.66 15.89
N ASN A 404 9.41 21.85 15.54
CA ASN A 404 9.37 22.98 16.45
C ASN A 404 8.48 22.69 17.67
N HIS A 405 7.34 22.02 17.47
CA HIS A 405 6.49 21.62 18.59
C HIS A 405 7.18 20.61 19.52
N LEU A 406 7.89 19.61 18.97
CA LEU A 406 8.70 18.69 19.75
C LEU A 406 9.82 19.40 20.53
N TYR A 407 10.43 20.44 19.95
CA TYR A 407 11.42 21.23 20.65
C TYR A 407 10.82 21.99 21.82
N LEU A 408 9.60 22.52 21.71
CA LEU A 408 8.86 23.12 22.83
C LEU A 408 8.44 22.05 23.87
N VAL A 409 8.00 20.89 23.41
CA VAL A 409 7.69 19.74 24.28
C VAL A 409 8.93 19.31 25.08
N SER A 410 10.13 19.38 24.50
CA SER A 410 11.39 19.07 25.17
C SER A 410 11.87 20.15 26.15
N GLY A 411 11.06 21.20 26.41
CA GLY A 411 11.46 22.33 27.25
C GLY A 411 12.56 23.19 26.63
N GLU A 412 12.63 23.22 25.30
CA GLU A 412 13.68 23.92 24.54
C GLU A 412 15.11 23.39 24.86
N ASN A 413 15.19 22.13 25.36
CA ASN A 413 16.44 21.45 25.67
C ASN A 413 16.83 20.50 24.55
N GLU A 414 17.97 20.77 23.92
CA GLU A 414 18.44 20.03 22.73
C GLU A 414 18.72 18.54 23.03
N SER A 415 19.25 18.22 24.22
CA SER A 415 19.50 16.84 24.62
C SER A 415 18.21 16.03 24.76
N ILE A 416 17.17 16.64 25.36
CA ILE A 416 15.86 16.02 25.50
C ILE A 416 15.18 15.92 24.13
N PHE A 417 15.28 16.96 23.30
CA PHE A 417 14.75 16.95 21.94
C PHE A 417 15.32 15.81 21.12
N ASN A 418 16.64 15.68 21.08
CA ASN A 418 17.32 14.60 20.38
C ASN A 418 16.92 13.21 20.89
N PHE A 419 16.67 13.11 22.21
CA PHE A 419 16.19 11.87 22.80
C PHE A 419 14.74 11.55 22.37
N ILE A 420 13.84 12.53 22.33
CA ILE A 420 12.46 12.32 21.86
C ILE A 420 12.47 11.93 20.37
N GLU A 421 13.32 12.55 19.54
CA GLU A 421 13.49 12.13 18.14
C GLU A 421 14.00 10.70 18.03
N LEU A 422 14.97 10.30 18.84
CA LEU A 422 15.45 8.93 18.92
C LEU A 422 14.34 7.94 19.31
N TRP A 423 13.54 8.30 20.32
CA TRP A 423 12.42 7.49 20.80
C TRP A 423 11.35 7.31 19.73
N LEU A 424 11.00 8.37 18.98
CA LEU A 424 10.05 8.34 17.86
C LEU A 424 10.62 7.51 16.69
N SER A 425 11.87 7.72 16.33
CA SER A 425 12.52 6.93 15.27
C SER A 425 12.55 5.45 15.63
N GLN A 426 12.85 5.10 16.88
CA GLN A 426 12.81 3.72 17.36
C GLN A 426 11.38 3.16 17.33
N ALA A 427 10.37 3.96 17.69
CA ALA A 427 8.98 3.53 17.63
C ALA A 427 8.53 3.19 16.21
N ILE A 428 9.01 3.95 15.23
CA ILE A 428 8.65 3.80 13.82
C ILE A 428 9.45 2.67 13.15
N GLN A 429 10.78 2.64 13.33
CA GLN A 429 11.66 1.69 12.63
C GLN A 429 11.74 0.31 13.29
N PHE A 430 11.58 0.26 14.61
CA PHE A 430 11.68 -0.96 15.42
C PHE A 430 10.50 -1.11 16.39
N PRO A 431 9.25 -1.16 15.85
CA PRO A 431 8.06 -1.27 16.69
C PRO A 431 8.04 -2.53 17.56
N GLU A 432 8.77 -3.58 17.17
CA GLU A 432 8.93 -4.83 17.92
C GLU A 432 9.83 -4.72 19.16
N HIS A 433 10.40 -3.56 19.44
CA HIS A 433 11.20 -3.33 20.63
C HIS A 433 10.51 -2.37 21.59
N LYS A 434 10.50 -2.73 22.86
CA LYS A 434 10.01 -1.84 23.93
C LYS A 434 10.94 -0.64 24.11
N SER A 435 10.40 0.41 24.73
CA SER A 435 11.13 1.64 25.02
C SER A 435 10.86 2.11 26.44
N VAL A 436 11.57 3.13 26.85
CA VAL A 436 11.36 3.81 28.13
C VAL A 436 10.11 4.71 28.05
N GLU A 437 9.53 5.00 29.19
CA GLU A 437 8.42 5.93 29.32
C GLU A 437 8.91 7.37 29.24
N ILE A 438 8.18 8.23 28.53
CA ILE A 438 8.36 9.68 28.55
C ILE A 438 7.35 10.28 29.53
N ILE A 439 7.81 11.08 30.49
CA ILE A 439 6.97 11.75 31.48
C ILE A 439 7.01 13.25 31.17
N LEU A 440 5.89 13.77 30.70
CA LEU A 440 5.69 15.16 30.31
C LEU A 440 5.06 15.94 31.47
N TYR A 441 5.83 16.81 32.08
CA TYR A 441 5.37 17.79 33.07
C TYR A 441 5.16 19.15 32.39
N GLY A 442 4.06 19.81 32.65
CA GLY A 442 3.80 21.14 32.12
C GLY A 442 2.39 21.59 32.45
N GLN A 443 2.20 22.92 32.42
CA GLN A 443 0.92 23.55 32.68
C GLN A 443 -0.17 23.10 31.69
N GLU A 444 -1.42 23.36 32.05
CA GLU A 444 -2.52 23.22 31.10
C GLU A 444 -2.30 24.19 29.91
N GLY A 445 -2.59 23.73 28.70
CA GLY A 445 -2.39 24.54 27.50
C GLY A 445 -0.96 24.57 26.93
N CYS A 446 0.03 23.87 27.52
CA CYS A 446 1.41 23.82 26.99
C CYS A 446 1.60 22.93 25.73
N GLY A 447 0.56 22.23 25.24
CA GLY A 447 0.58 21.51 23.96
C GLY A 447 0.62 19.99 24.04
N LYS A 448 0.43 19.37 25.20
CA LYS A 448 0.34 17.90 25.37
C LYS A 448 -0.67 17.26 24.41
N GLY A 449 -1.89 17.85 24.32
CA GLY A 449 -2.94 17.34 23.44
C GLY A 449 -2.61 17.45 21.95
N LEU A 450 -1.88 18.47 21.53
CA LEU A 450 -1.43 18.61 20.14
C LEU A 450 -0.42 17.53 19.77
N LEU A 451 0.53 17.20 20.65
CA LEU A 451 1.45 16.09 20.46
C LEU A 451 0.68 14.77 20.29
N MET A 452 -0.31 14.50 21.17
CA MET A 452 -1.13 13.29 21.04
C MET A 452 -1.88 13.22 19.72
N GLN A 453 -2.42 14.35 19.22
CA GLN A 453 -3.09 14.40 17.92
C GLN A 453 -2.15 14.04 16.76
N PHE A 454 -0.92 14.56 16.75
CA PHE A 454 0.10 14.16 15.78
C PHE A 454 0.37 12.66 15.85
N LEU A 455 0.62 12.11 17.04
CA LEU A 455 0.89 10.69 17.21
C LEU A 455 -0.29 9.83 16.74
N GLN A 456 -1.54 10.23 17.06
CA GLN A 456 -2.74 9.52 16.60
C GLN A 456 -2.88 9.48 15.07
N THR A 457 -2.48 10.53 14.38
CA THR A 457 -2.56 10.54 12.90
C THR A 457 -1.38 9.80 12.26
N ILE A 458 -0.21 9.81 12.89
CA ILE A 458 0.97 9.08 12.41
C ILE A 458 0.79 7.56 12.57
N PHE A 459 0.47 7.11 13.77
CA PHE A 459 0.42 5.68 14.11
C PHE A 459 -0.95 5.05 13.88
N GLY A 460 -2.01 5.84 13.90
CA GLY A 460 -3.40 5.42 13.88
C GLY A 460 -4.09 5.64 15.23
N ARG A 461 -5.36 6.04 15.17
CA ARG A 461 -6.15 6.41 16.35
C ARG A 461 -6.31 5.26 17.35
N GLU A 462 -6.37 4.02 16.87
CA GLU A 462 -6.43 2.83 17.73
C GLU A 462 -5.10 2.48 18.38
N LYS A 463 -3.99 2.89 17.75
CA LYS A 463 -2.63 2.64 18.22
C LYS A 463 -2.18 3.62 19.30
N VAL A 464 -2.77 4.81 19.36
CA VAL A 464 -2.42 5.83 20.33
C VAL A 464 -3.62 6.08 21.23
N TRP A 465 -3.61 5.42 22.36
CA TRP A 465 -4.70 5.49 23.32
C TRP A 465 -4.44 6.54 24.40
N ASP A 466 -5.32 7.53 24.44
CA ASP A 466 -5.34 8.55 25.48
C ASP A 466 -6.22 8.05 26.64
N CYS A 467 -5.58 7.56 27.70
CA CYS A 467 -6.24 6.93 28.83
C CYS A 467 -6.50 7.95 29.93
N VAL A 468 -7.77 8.33 30.10
CA VAL A 468 -8.21 9.29 31.13
C VAL A 468 -8.46 8.64 32.49
N ASP A 469 -8.66 7.33 32.56
CA ASP A 469 -8.85 6.58 33.81
C ASP A 469 -7.92 5.35 33.88
N PRO A 470 -6.60 5.57 34.08
CA PRO A 470 -5.65 4.47 34.14
C PRO A 470 -5.96 3.43 35.24
N GLN A 471 -6.55 3.89 36.36
CA GLN A 471 -6.88 3.03 37.49
C GLN A 471 -7.82 1.89 37.12
N ASN A 472 -8.87 2.19 36.38
CA ASN A 472 -9.88 1.21 36.01
C ASN A 472 -9.58 0.53 34.68
N GLN A 473 -9.02 1.25 33.71
CA GLN A 473 -8.86 0.79 32.34
C GLN A 473 -7.53 0.08 32.05
N ILE A 474 -6.49 0.33 32.84
CA ILE A 474 -5.16 -0.31 32.69
C ILE A 474 -4.84 -1.17 33.90
N PHE A 475 -4.95 -0.60 35.10
CA PHE A 475 -4.61 -1.31 36.35
C PHE A 475 -5.78 -2.10 36.93
N GLY A 476 -7.00 -1.88 36.43
CA GLY A 476 -8.20 -2.60 36.79
C GLY A 476 -8.24 -4.02 36.22
N ARG A 477 -9.40 -4.67 36.37
CA ARG A 477 -9.60 -6.05 35.92
C ARG A 477 -9.68 -6.16 34.39
N PHE A 478 -10.39 -5.22 33.72
CA PHE A 478 -10.61 -5.25 32.28
C PHE A 478 -9.73 -4.22 31.59
N ASN A 479 -8.83 -4.70 30.74
CA ASN A 479 -7.82 -3.90 30.07
C ASN A 479 -7.83 -4.11 28.52
N ASN A 480 -8.95 -4.48 27.98
CA ASN A 480 -9.11 -4.85 26.56
C ASN A 480 -8.65 -3.77 25.55
N LEU A 481 -8.64 -2.48 25.96
CA LEU A 481 -8.12 -1.41 25.10
C LEU A 481 -6.59 -1.48 24.88
N MET A 482 -5.88 -2.15 25.78
CA MET A 482 -4.45 -2.42 25.61
C MET A 482 -4.15 -3.33 24.41
N GLU A 483 -5.08 -4.18 24.00
CA GLU A 483 -4.85 -5.14 22.90
C GLU A 483 -4.47 -4.45 21.58
N LYS A 484 -5.08 -3.30 21.29
CA LYS A 484 -4.84 -2.53 20.05
C LYS A 484 -3.82 -1.41 20.23
N ALA A 485 -3.58 -0.98 21.46
CA ALA A 485 -2.72 0.15 21.76
C ALA A 485 -1.24 -0.18 21.49
N PHE A 486 -0.52 0.80 20.96
CA PHE A 486 0.92 0.78 20.81
C PHE A 486 1.59 1.86 21.66
N ILE A 487 1.02 3.08 21.66
CA ILE A 487 1.38 4.17 22.56
C ILE A 487 0.21 4.40 23.51
N VAL A 488 0.47 4.33 24.80
CA VAL A 488 -0.51 4.55 25.87
C VAL A 488 -0.15 5.84 26.58
N CYS A 489 -1.02 6.84 26.43
CA CYS A 489 -0.90 8.09 27.14
C CYS A 489 -1.67 7.99 28.46
N LEU A 490 -0.98 8.20 29.57
CA LEU A 490 -1.56 8.21 30.92
C LEU A 490 -1.82 9.66 31.31
N ASN A 491 -3.07 10.10 31.22
CA ASN A 491 -3.46 11.47 31.59
C ASN A 491 -3.77 11.59 33.08
N GLU A 492 -3.49 12.77 33.64
CA GLU A 492 -3.79 13.17 35.04
C GLU A 492 -3.38 12.10 36.08
N ALA A 493 -2.16 11.72 36.01
CA ALA A 493 -1.58 10.80 36.96
C ALA A 493 -1.52 11.38 38.38
N ASN A 494 -2.48 11.02 39.22
CA ASN A 494 -2.47 11.40 40.65
C ASN A 494 -1.46 10.54 41.44
N LYS A 495 -0.73 11.17 42.38
CA LYS A 495 0.30 10.54 43.21
C LYS A 495 -0.16 9.21 43.87
N SER A 496 -1.38 9.14 44.37
CA SER A 496 -1.96 7.94 44.99
C SER A 496 -2.15 6.79 44.03
N ASN A 497 -2.54 7.04 42.80
CA ASN A 497 -2.78 6.02 41.78
C ASN A 497 -1.47 5.41 41.27
N TYR A 498 -0.42 6.22 41.15
CA TYR A 498 0.90 5.75 40.75
C TYR A 498 1.61 4.95 41.84
N PHE A 499 1.52 5.39 43.07
CA PHE A 499 2.17 4.71 44.19
C PHE A 499 1.62 3.28 44.39
N ASN A 500 0.29 3.15 44.34
CA ASN A 500 -0.39 1.86 44.53
C ASN A 500 -0.17 0.87 43.36
N ASN A 501 0.13 1.36 42.15
CA ASN A 501 0.28 0.53 40.94
C ASN A 501 1.68 0.57 40.33
N ASN A 502 2.68 1.11 41.06
CA ASN A 502 4.04 1.27 40.55
C ASN A 502 4.66 -0.03 40.03
N ASP A 503 4.45 -1.15 40.70
CA ASP A 503 5.02 -2.44 40.27
C ASP A 503 4.30 -2.97 39.03
N LYS A 504 2.97 -2.80 38.91
CA LYS A 504 2.23 -3.10 37.70
C LYS A 504 2.71 -2.24 36.52
N LYS A 505 2.90 -0.92 36.74
CA LYS A 505 3.42 -0.01 35.73
C LYS A 505 4.83 -0.40 35.27
N LYS A 506 5.72 -0.72 36.20
CA LYS A 506 7.07 -1.21 35.88
C LYS A 506 7.00 -2.47 35.00
N ALA A 507 6.11 -3.40 35.35
CA ALA A 507 5.91 -4.62 34.56
C ALA A 507 5.42 -4.28 33.15
N LEU A 508 4.43 -3.41 32.98
CA LEU A 508 3.93 -2.98 31.68
C LEU A 508 5.02 -2.39 30.77
N ILE A 509 5.96 -1.63 31.35
CA ILE A 509 7.08 -1.06 30.59
C ILE A 509 8.09 -2.12 30.18
N THR A 510 8.37 -3.12 31.04
CA THR A 510 9.50 -4.03 30.86
C THR A 510 9.15 -5.43 30.40
N GLU A 511 8.00 -5.97 30.84
CA GLU A 511 7.65 -7.36 30.55
C GLU A 511 7.31 -7.55 29.06
N PRO A 512 7.74 -8.68 28.47
CA PRO A 512 7.53 -8.93 27.04
C PRO A 512 6.10 -9.32 26.69
N THR A 513 5.27 -9.64 27.68
CA THR A 513 3.89 -10.10 27.49
C THR A 513 2.92 -9.35 28.40
N ILE A 514 1.66 -9.35 28.02
CA ILE A 514 0.54 -8.82 28.81
C ILE A 514 -0.66 -9.75 28.69
N THR A 515 -1.39 -9.95 29.79
CA THR A 515 -2.68 -10.64 29.76
C THR A 515 -3.78 -9.64 29.51
N ILE A 516 -4.63 -9.93 28.54
CA ILE A 516 -5.80 -9.13 28.17
C ILE A 516 -7.06 -9.78 28.75
N ASP A 517 -7.78 -8.99 29.54
CA ASP A 517 -9.07 -9.39 30.13
C ASP A 517 -10.18 -8.56 29.50
N THR A 518 -11.10 -9.24 28.78
CA THR A 518 -12.27 -8.64 28.16
C THR A 518 -13.53 -9.17 28.83
N LYS A 519 -14.49 -8.30 29.14
CA LYS A 519 -15.74 -8.72 29.79
C LYS A 519 -16.53 -9.71 28.93
N GLY A 520 -16.78 -10.91 29.46
CA GLY A 520 -17.54 -11.95 28.76
C GLY A 520 -16.76 -12.77 27.74
N MET A 521 -15.44 -12.67 27.77
CA MET A 521 -14.52 -13.45 26.93
C MET A 521 -13.44 -14.10 27.80
N SER A 522 -12.74 -15.08 27.25
CA SER A 522 -11.60 -15.72 27.90
C SER A 522 -10.40 -14.76 27.92
N SER A 523 -9.67 -14.75 29.04
CA SER A 523 -8.42 -14.01 29.10
C SER A 523 -7.37 -14.65 28.20
N HIS A 524 -6.62 -13.85 27.47
CA HIS A 524 -5.52 -14.33 26.63
C HIS A 524 -4.28 -13.48 26.81
N THR A 525 -3.12 -14.07 26.57
CA THR A 525 -1.82 -13.40 26.72
C THR A 525 -1.25 -13.09 25.35
N ILE A 526 -0.83 -11.83 25.15
CA ILE A 526 -0.21 -11.34 23.92
C ILE A 526 1.18 -10.79 24.18
N SER A 527 1.99 -10.72 23.14
CA SER A 527 3.26 -10.00 23.14
C SER A 527 3.03 -8.51 23.35
N SER A 528 3.84 -7.89 24.20
CA SER A 528 3.68 -6.50 24.63
C SER A 528 4.76 -5.63 24.02
N TYR A 529 4.36 -4.76 23.10
CA TYR A 529 5.22 -3.74 22.48
C TYR A 529 4.79 -2.32 22.87
N HIS A 530 3.99 -2.20 23.92
CA HIS A 530 3.45 -0.93 24.40
C HIS A 530 4.56 0.04 24.79
N ARG A 531 4.36 1.29 24.45
CA ARG A 531 5.12 2.45 24.88
C ARG A 531 4.25 3.37 25.69
N PHE A 532 4.84 4.05 26.66
CA PHE A 532 4.09 4.88 27.61
C PHE A 532 4.54 6.33 27.54
N ILE A 533 3.57 7.23 27.52
CA ILE A 533 3.73 8.66 27.72
C ILE A 533 2.84 9.03 28.89
N SER A 534 3.41 9.56 29.99
CA SER A 534 2.63 10.07 31.11
C SER A 534 2.56 11.58 31.06
N CYS A 535 1.37 12.14 31.17
CA CYS A 535 1.13 13.56 31.22
C CYS A 535 0.73 13.96 32.66
N THR A 536 1.41 14.93 33.22
CA THR A 536 1.13 15.41 34.57
C THR A 536 1.28 16.92 34.67
N ASN A 537 0.48 17.52 35.54
CA ASN A 537 0.59 18.93 35.93
C ASN A 537 1.23 19.07 37.33
N ASN A 538 1.68 17.95 37.92
CA ASN A 538 2.20 17.88 39.29
C ASN A 538 3.56 17.19 39.32
N CYS A 539 4.61 17.84 39.75
CA CYS A 539 5.97 17.32 39.80
C CYS A 539 6.13 16.08 40.71
N ASP A 540 5.31 15.97 41.74
CA ASP A 540 5.37 14.88 42.74
C ASP A 540 4.59 13.62 42.33
N SER A 541 4.00 13.55 41.14
CA SER A 541 3.01 12.53 40.80
C SER A 541 3.59 11.16 40.39
N THR A 542 4.90 11.03 40.26
CA THR A 542 5.53 9.79 39.74
C THR A 542 6.61 9.24 40.66
N VAL A 543 6.73 7.89 40.69
CA VAL A 543 7.87 7.22 41.35
C VAL A 543 8.99 7.07 40.32
N PRO A 544 10.10 7.80 40.50
CA PRO A 544 11.15 7.85 39.49
C PRO A 544 11.90 6.53 39.33
N SER A 545 12.31 6.24 38.11
CA SER A 545 13.20 5.14 37.77
C SER A 545 14.22 5.58 36.72
N GLU A 546 15.48 5.75 37.14
CA GLU A 546 16.56 6.23 36.26
C GLU A 546 16.74 5.43 34.95
N ARG A 547 16.32 4.18 34.91
CA ARG A 547 16.49 3.30 33.75
C ARG A 547 15.23 3.13 32.90
N ARG A 548 14.07 3.69 33.34
CA ARG A 548 12.78 3.46 32.68
C ARG A 548 12.07 4.73 32.29
N ASN A 549 12.44 5.87 32.85
CA ASN A 549 11.73 7.12 32.68
C ASN A 549 12.65 8.21 32.13
N CYS A 550 12.16 8.94 31.13
CA CYS A 550 12.70 10.22 30.72
C CYS A 550 11.77 11.31 31.22
N PHE A 551 12.27 12.19 32.07
CA PHE A 551 11.52 13.29 32.65
C PHE A 551 11.72 14.55 31.82
N VAL A 552 10.61 15.14 31.38
CA VAL A 552 10.59 16.30 30.50
C VAL A 552 9.71 17.38 31.10
N GLU A 553 10.28 18.54 31.38
CA GLU A 553 9.53 19.74 31.67
C GLU A 553 9.28 20.50 30.37
N MET A 554 8.00 20.69 30.04
CA MET A 554 7.59 21.32 28.77
C MET A 554 7.72 22.84 28.85
N SER A 555 8.03 23.47 27.71
CA SER A 555 8.02 24.95 27.62
C SER A 555 6.60 25.50 27.71
N ASN A 556 6.44 26.56 28.51
CA ASN A 556 5.18 27.29 28.65
C ASN A 556 5.03 28.45 27.64
N LYS A 557 5.98 28.59 26.71
CA LYS A 557 6.08 29.73 25.77
C LYS A 557 4.84 29.93 24.88
N MET A 558 4.14 28.83 24.56
CA MET A 558 2.98 28.85 23.68
C MET A 558 1.65 28.74 24.43
N VAL A 559 1.64 28.75 25.76
CA VAL A 559 0.41 28.80 26.55
C VAL A 559 -0.40 30.02 26.10
N ASP A 560 -1.72 29.84 25.92
CA ASP A 560 -2.68 30.83 25.43
C ASP A 560 -2.47 31.34 23.99
N ASN A 561 -1.52 30.77 23.23
CA ASN A 561 -1.34 31.12 21.82
C ASN A 561 -2.32 30.37 20.93
N THR A 562 -3.54 30.89 20.80
CA THR A 562 -4.63 30.25 20.03
C THR A 562 -4.27 30.03 18.55
N GLU A 563 -3.54 30.97 17.93
CA GLU A 563 -3.16 30.88 16.52
C GLU A 563 -2.14 29.74 16.30
N TYR A 564 -1.17 29.63 17.19
CA TYR A 564 -0.22 28.51 17.18
C TYR A 564 -0.94 27.16 17.21
N PHE A 565 -1.82 26.96 18.18
CA PHE A 565 -2.53 25.68 18.31
C PHE A 565 -3.50 25.42 17.17
N LYS A 566 -4.19 26.44 16.65
CA LYS A 566 -5.06 26.30 15.47
C LYS A 566 -4.28 25.77 14.26
N ASN A 567 -3.12 26.35 13.97
CA ASN A 567 -2.24 25.89 12.89
C ASN A 567 -1.70 24.48 13.17
N GLY A 568 -1.34 24.20 14.42
CA GLY A 568 -0.87 22.89 14.84
C GLY A 568 -1.89 21.78 14.63
N PHE A 569 -3.14 21.98 15.03
CA PHE A 569 -4.21 21.02 14.81
C PHE A 569 -4.56 20.86 13.33
N MET A 570 -4.42 21.91 12.51
CA MET A 570 -4.56 21.80 11.06
C MET A 570 -3.52 20.82 10.49
N TYR A 571 -2.24 21.00 10.83
CA TYR A 571 -1.18 20.09 10.39
C TYR A 571 -1.33 18.68 10.99
N ALA A 572 -1.68 18.58 12.27
CA ALA A 572 -1.81 17.29 12.95
C ALA A 572 -2.96 16.43 12.42
N ASN A 573 -3.99 17.02 11.82
CA ASN A 573 -5.11 16.30 11.22
C ASN A 573 -4.88 15.95 9.74
N ASP A 574 -3.82 16.48 9.13
CA ASP A 574 -3.51 16.19 7.73
C ASP A 574 -2.70 14.89 7.59
N LYS A 575 -3.21 13.96 6.79
CA LYS A 575 -2.58 12.65 6.59
C LYS A 575 -1.28 12.72 5.80
N ASN A 576 -1.14 13.67 4.86
CA ASN A 576 0.09 13.87 4.10
C ASN A 576 1.21 14.38 5.00
N VAL A 577 0.88 15.31 5.91
CA VAL A 577 1.83 15.79 6.93
C VAL A 577 2.26 14.66 7.85
N SER A 578 1.30 13.83 8.30
CA SER A 578 1.61 12.67 9.16
C SER A 578 2.48 11.64 8.46
N LYS A 579 2.21 11.38 7.17
CA LYS A 579 3.06 10.54 6.32
C LYS A 579 4.47 11.13 6.17
N ALA A 580 4.60 12.42 5.92
CA ALA A 580 5.89 13.09 5.79
C ALA A 580 6.71 13.02 7.10
N ILE A 581 6.05 13.15 8.24
CA ILE A 581 6.69 12.95 9.55
C ILE A 581 7.15 11.51 9.71
N TYR A 582 6.30 10.54 9.37
CA TYR A 582 6.63 9.12 9.41
C TYR A 582 7.85 8.81 8.53
N ASP A 583 7.84 9.24 7.27
CA ASP A 583 8.92 9.01 6.30
C ASP A 583 10.24 9.68 6.73
N TYR A 584 10.16 10.86 7.35
CA TYR A 584 11.33 11.51 7.94
C TYR A 584 11.97 10.65 9.02
N TYR A 585 11.17 10.13 10.00
CA TYR A 585 11.70 9.30 11.08
C TYR A 585 12.13 7.90 10.61
N MET A 586 11.59 7.39 9.51
CA MET A 586 12.08 6.16 8.89
C MET A 586 13.51 6.29 8.34
N GLN A 587 13.95 7.49 7.99
CA GLN A 587 15.28 7.75 7.41
C GLN A 587 16.33 8.14 8.46
N LEU A 588 15.90 8.51 9.67
CA LEU A 588 16.85 8.94 10.70
C LEU A 588 17.66 7.74 11.23
N PRO A 589 18.98 7.93 11.44
CA PRO A 589 19.78 6.95 12.14
C PRO A 589 19.22 6.68 13.54
N THR A 590 18.94 5.42 13.88
CA THR A 590 18.35 5.07 15.16
C THR A 590 18.89 3.74 15.70
N LYS A 591 18.55 3.43 16.96
CA LYS A 591 18.96 2.24 17.67
C LYS A 591 17.77 1.31 17.89
N LYS A 592 17.99 0.00 17.81
CA LYS A 592 16.97 -1.01 18.16
C LYS A 592 16.55 -0.94 19.62
N LYS A 593 17.49 -0.65 20.53
CA LYS A 593 17.24 -0.55 21.98
C LYS A 593 17.75 0.80 22.48
N ILE A 594 16.93 1.43 23.30
CA ILE A 594 17.29 2.62 24.08
C ILE A 594 17.76 2.11 25.45
N ASN A 595 18.98 2.44 25.83
CA ASN A 595 19.59 2.07 27.08
C ASN A 595 19.51 3.22 28.10
N LYS A 596 19.85 2.92 29.37
CA LYS A 596 19.89 3.91 30.45
C LYS A 596 20.78 5.12 30.11
N GLU A 597 21.89 4.86 29.43
CA GLU A 597 22.90 5.87 29.07
C GLU A 597 22.38 6.85 27.98
N ASP A 598 21.37 6.45 27.22
CA ASP A 598 20.74 7.28 26.20
C ASP A 598 19.75 8.29 26.82
N ILE A 599 19.26 8.05 28.05
CA ILE A 599 18.25 8.88 28.72
C ILE A 599 18.92 10.15 29.25
N PRO A 600 18.52 11.34 28.78
CA PRO A 600 19.09 12.59 29.26
C PRO A 600 18.70 12.85 30.73
N LYS A 601 19.62 13.41 31.49
CA LYS A 601 19.37 13.87 32.85
C LYS A 601 19.11 15.38 32.83
N SER A 602 17.85 15.77 33.00
CA SER A 602 17.43 17.15 33.11
C SER A 602 17.48 17.66 34.56
N GLU A 603 17.39 18.99 34.74
CA GLU A 603 17.21 19.60 36.06
C GLU A 603 15.92 19.08 36.70
N TYR A 604 14.83 19.03 35.94
CA TYR A 604 13.56 18.45 36.39
C TYR A 604 13.70 16.97 36.81
N HIS A 605 14.53 16.17 36.15
CA HIS A 605 14.86 14.81 36.63
C HIS A 605 15.47 14.85 38.04
N ALA A 606 16.42 15.75 38.26
CA ALA A 606 17.06 15.88 39.57
C ALA A 606 16.06 16.32 40.64
N GLU A 607 15.17 17.26 40.35
CA GLU A 607 14.09 17.73 41.26
C GLU A 607 13.14 16.58 41.63
N VAL A 608 12.67 15.80 40.64
CA VAL A 608 11.79 14.65 40.89
C VAL A 608 12.49 13.59 41.74
N MET A 609 13.77 13.34 41.50
CA MET A 609 14.56 12.42 42.31
C MET A 609 14.71 12.91 43.77
N GLU A 610 14.93 14.20 43.94
CA GLU A 610 15.04 14.82 45.28
C GLU A 610 13.71 14.75 46.04
N ALA A 611 12.59 15.15 45.39
CA ALA A 611 11.24 15.14 45.97
C ALA A 611 10.77 13.73 46.39
N ASN A 612 11.35 12.66 45.83
CA ASN A 612 11.00 11.28 46.11
C ASN A 612 12.03 10.56 47.03
N LYS A 613 13.04 11.28 47.58
CA LYS A 613 13.89 10.73 48.60
C LYS A 613 13.08 10.43 49.87
N ASN A 614 13.42 9.35 50.55
CA ASN A 614 12.76 8.99 51.80
C ASN A 614 12.93 10.14 52.81
N PRO A 615 11.86 10.73 53.34
CA PRO A 615 11.95 11.84 54.30
C PRO A 615 12.81 11.54 55.52
N MET A 616 12.84 10.26 55.93
CA MET A 616 13.67 9.80 57.03
C MET A 616 15.16 9.79 56.67
N LEU A 617 15.51 9.49 55.43
CA LEU A 617 16.88 9.56 54.95
C LEU A 617 17.34 11.00 54.74
N LEU A 618 16.47 11.87 54.27
CA LEU A 618 16.73 13.32 54.18
C LEU A 618 16.98 13.90 55.57
N TRP A 619 16.11 13.60 56.52
CA TRP A 619 16.27 14.04 57.90
C TRP A 619 17.56 13.49 58.54
N LEU A 620 17.91 12.21 58.33
CA LEU A 620 19.14 11.63 58.78
C LEU A 620 20.38 12.29 58.15
N TYR A 621 20.31 12.60 56.87
CA TYR A 621 21.39 13.28 56.16
C TYR A 621 21.60 14.73 56.70
N ASP A 622 20.51 15.49 56.86
CA ASP A 622 20.55 16.82 57.47
C ASP A 622 21.04 16.79 58.92
N TYR A 623 20.59 15.79 59.65
CA TYR A 623 21.06 15.59 61.05
C TYR A 623 22.56 15.29 61.08
N CYS A 624 23.06 14.40 60.24
CA CYS A 624 24.51 14.09 60.17
C CYS A 624 25.33 15.30 59.67
N GLN A 625 24.83 16.10 58.76
CA GLN A 625 25.52 17.34 58.33
C GLN A 625 25.51 18.42 59.38
N SER A 626 24.43 18.54 60.16
CA SER A 626 24.34 19.53 61.26
C SER A 626 25.30 19.15 62.40
N GLU A 627 25.51 17.85 62.71
CA GLU A 627 26.49 17.41 63.70
C GLU A 627 27.95 17.61 63.24
N THR A 628 28.24 17.42 61.94
CA THR A 628 29.57 17.69 61.40
C THR A 628 29.95 19.18 61.41
N ASN A 629 28.97 20.09 61.35
CA ASN A 629 29.20 21.52 61.45
C ASN A 629 29.24 22.07 62.89
N SER A 630 28.92 21.24 63.89
CA SER A 630 28.99 21.66 65.31
C SER A 630 30.32 21.32 65.96
N HIS A 631 31.27 20.75 65.20
CA HIS A 631 32.62 20.36 65.69
C HIS A 631 33.77 21.05 64.94
N PHE A 632 33.50 22.24 64.29
CA PHE A 632 34.55 23.11 63.80
C PHE A 632 34.43 24.52 64.32
#